data_ba847a5a3bb6161796854041dd273219
#
_entry.id   ba847a5a3bb6161796854041dd273219
#
_cell.length_a   1.000
_cell.length_b   1.000
_cell.length_c   1.000
_cell.angle_alpha   90.00
_cell.angle_beta   90.00
_cell.angle_gamma   90.00
#
_symmetry.space_group_name_H-M   'P 1'
#
loop_
_entity.id
_entity.type
_entity.pdbx_description
1 polymer ?
#
loop_
_entity_poly.entity_id
_entity_poly.type
_entity_poly.pdbx_seq_one_letter_code
_entity_poly.pdbx_strand_id
1 'polypeptide(L)'
;CSKERILELKRAATMAKSFGLELHLLNAKEAQDLFPIMSTEDVLGAAFIPSDGYVDPSSVTQAFARGARKNGVRIHEGVKVLDMIVKDQRVEELVTDQGRVKCEVVVNAAGFWSRELALKAGVKTPTVALEHQYLVTETIPDIPPNMPAMRDPDLLIYYKPEVHGIAIGGWEPDTISFGEKGIPGEFAQQLLPENFDRFEQLGINAAKRTPIVNEVGVRQLINGPIPWSADEGFILGWAPEVDNFFSATGISIGIAGAGGVGQMVSEWIIEGEPSIDLWPFDIRRFNNHHNEKSYLYPRTIESYGKTYFIHFPGEEHESSRNIRQSPLYDLLKEKGASYGSKAGWERPNFFVSKNNRATEALTFEKPNWFDCVGEEHKAVRERVALIDQTSFSKFRISGPGALDLLQYHA
;
A
#
# COMPACT_ATOMS: atom_id res chain seq x y z
N CYS A 1 -6.48 14.99 -15.96
CA CYS A 1 -5.28 15.57 -16.24
C CYS A 1 -5.07 16.99 -15.75
N SER A 2 -4.53 17.09 -14.55
CA SER A 2 -4.18 18.35 -13.89
C SER A 2 -2.72 18.75 -14.15
N LYS A 3 -2.39 20.01 -13.87
CA LYS A 3 -0.99 20.50 -13.97
C LYS A 3 -0.12 19.82 -12.91
N GLU A 4 -0.68 19.58 -11.73
CA GLU A 4 -0.04 18.90 -10.61
C GLU A 4 0.31 17.46 -10.99
N ARG A 5 -0.58 16.77 -11.69
CA ARG A 5 -0.33 15.40 -12.20
C ARG A 5 0.79 15.37 -13.22
N ILE A 6 0.86 16.35 -14.13
CA ILE A 6 2.00 16.45 -15.07
C ILE A 6 3.31 16.68 -14.34
N LEU A 7 3.29 17.46 -13.27
CA LEU A 7 4.49 17.66 -12.45
C LEU A 7 4.90 16.37 -11.73
N GLU A 8 3.94 15.62 -11.20
CA GLU A 8 4.18 14.29 -10.62
C GLU A 8 4.77 13.32 -11.65
N LEU A 9 4.21 13.25 -12.87
CA LEU A 9 4.75 12.40 -13.94
C LEU A 9 6.20 12.76 -14.32
N LYS A 10 6.52 14.05 -14.36
CA LYS A 10 7.91 14.53 -14.61
C LYS A 10 8.86 14.10 -13.48
N ARG A 11 8.41 14.14 -12.22
CA ARG A 11 9.18 13.65 -11.07
C ARG A 11 9.37 12.14 -11.15
N ALA A 12 8.32 11.38 -11.47
CA ALA A 12 8.39 9.94 -11.69
C ALA A 12 9.36 9.56 -12.81
N ALA A 13 9.35 10.30 -13.94
CA ALA A 13 10.29 10.11 -15.05
C ALA A 13 11.74 10.37 -14.64
N THR A 14 11.98 11.38 -13.79
CA THR A 14 13.31 11.65 -13.25
C THR A 14 13.78 10.53 -12.31
N MET A 15 12.88 10.04 -11.46
CA MET A 15 13.16 8.93 -10.56
C MET A 15 13.45 7.63 -11.33
N ALA A 16 12.66 7.31 -12.36
CA ALA A 16 12.84 6.14 -13.21
C ALA A 16 14.26 6.03 -13.78
N LYS A 17 14.84 7.17 -14.19
CA LYS A 17 16.24 7.24 -14.67
C LYS A 17 17.26 6.80 -13.62
N SER A 18 17.00 7.04 -12.33
CA SER A 18 17.96 6.75 -11.26
C SER A 18 18.17 5.24 -11.04
N PHE A 19 17.21 4.42 -11.43
CA PHE A 19 17.31 2.95 -11.37
C PHE A 19 17.22 2.27 -12.76
N GLY A 20 17.39 3.06 -13.84
CA GLY A 20 17.51 2.52 -15.20
C GLY A 20 16.21 2.07 -15.83
N LEU A 21 15.05 2.51 -15.33
CA LEU A 21 13.76 2.22 -15.96
C LEU A 21 13.51 3.19 -17.12
N GLU A 22 13.24 2.64 -18.31
CA GLU A 22 12.83 3.41 -19.47
C GLU A 22 11.41 3.92 -19.29
N LEU A 23 11.22 5.24 -19.30
CA LEU A 23 9.93 5.90 -19.20
C LEU A 23 9.89 7.09 -20.14
N HIS A 24 8.89 7.15 -21.00
CA HIS A 24 8.66 8.23 -21.96
C HIS A 24 7.51 9.12 -21.52
N LEU A 25 7.73 10.44 -21.53
CA LEU A 25 6.65 11.40 -21.38
C LEU A 25 6.04 11.67 -22.77
N LEU A 26 4.73 11.50 -22.87
CA LEU A 26 3.97 11.61 -24.11
C LEU A 26 3.05 12.83 -24.07
N ASN A 27 2.79 13.44 -25.23
CA ASN A 27 1.67 14.34 -25.40
C ASN A 27 0.34 13.55 -25.58
N ALA A 28 -0.78 14.26 -25.62
CA ALA A 28 -2.12 13.66 -25.71
C ALA A 28 -2.31 12.81 -26.99
N LYS A 29 -1.76 13.27 -28.12
CA LYS A 29 -1.85 12.55 -29.39
C LYS A 29 -1.03 11.26 -29.38
N GLU A 30 0.20 11.32 -28.90
CA GLU A 30 1.06 10.15 -28.76
C GLU A 30 0.44 9.10 -27.82
N ALA A 31 -0.21 9.54 -26.71
CA ALA A 31 -0.93 8.65 -25.81
C ALA A 31 -2.14 7.99 -26.52
N GLN A 32 -2.88 8.75 -27.33
CA GLN A 32 -4.01 8.22 -28.11
C GLN A 32 -3.54 7.22 -29.18
N ASP A 33 -2.38 7.44 -29.79
CA ASP A 33 -1.83 6.51 -30.78
C ASP A 33 -1.53 5.12 -30.17
N LEU A 34 -1.18 5.09 -28.86
CA LEU A 34 -1.00 3.84 -28.10
C LEU A 34 -2.32 3.25 -27.60
N PHE A 35 -3.29 4.09 -27.24
CA PHE A 35 -4.59 3.66 -26.72
C PHE A 35 -5.72 4.35 -27.52
N PRO A 36 -6.02 3.91 -28.76
CA PRO A 36 -6.83 4.63 -29.73
C PRO A 36 -8.27 4.90 -29.31
N ILE A 37 -8.82 4.12 -28.40
CA ILE A 37 -10.22 4.26 -27.92
C ILE A 37 -10.39 5.35 -26.84
N MET A 38 -9.31 6.02 -26.42
CA MET A 38 -9.38 7.08 -25.41
C MET A 38 -9.79 8.43 -26.00
N SER A 39 -10.57 9.19 -25.24
CA SER A 39 -10.74 10.63 -25.44
C SER A 39 -9.55 11.39 -24.89
N THR A 40 -9.07 12.38 -25.62
CA THR A 40 -7.94 13.22 -25.22
C THR A 40 -8.32 14.67 -24.90
N GLU A 41 -9.61 14.97 -24.84
CA GLU A 41 -10.13 16.33 -24.69
C GLU A 41 -9.53 17.10 -23.51
N ASP A 42 -9.30 16.41 -22.38
CA ASP A 42 -8.73 17.00 -21.16
C ASP A 42 -7.34 16.44 -20.82
N VAL A 43 -6.69 15.72 -21.72
CA VAL A 43 -5.38 15.09 -21.49
C VAL A 43 -4.26 16.08 -21.76
N LEU A 44 -3.49 16.42 -20.72
CA LEU A 44 -2.31 17.27 -20.83
C LEU A 44 -1.03 16.50 -21.21
N GLY A 45 -1.00 15.20 -20.94
CA GLY A 45 0.12 14.32 -21.23
C GLY A 45 -0.02 12.97 -20.53
N ALA A 46 0.91 12.07 -20.84
CA ALA A 46 0.97 10.74 -20.24
C ALA A 46 2.42 10.31 -19.98
N ALA A 47 2.59 9.20 -19.28
CA ALA A 47 3.85 8.50 -19.15
C ALA A 47 3.68 7.06 -19.68
N PHE A 48 4.64 6.59 -20.46
CA PHE A 48 4.65 5.25 -21.04
C PHE A 48 5.91 4.50 -20.64
N ILE A 49 5.73 3.27 -20.18
CA ILE A 49 6.82 2.36 -19.82
C ILE A 49 6.78 1.20 -20.81
N PRO A 50 7.70 1.16 -21.81
CA PRO A 50 7.67 0.13 -22.87
C PRO A 50 7.84 -1.31 -22.38
N SER A 51 8.54 -1.48 -21.27
CA SER A 51 8.80 -2.79 -20.65
C SER A 51 7.70 -3.27 -19.71
N ASP A 52 6.68 -2.45 -19.44
CA ASP A 52 5.53 -2.85 -18.65
C ASP A 52 4.53 -3.66 -19.50
N GLY A 53 3.59 -4.33 -18.84
CA GLY A 53 2.62 -5.16 -19.53
C GLY A 53 1.53 -5.70 -18.62
N TYR A 54 0.83 -6.70 -19.12
CA TYR A 54 -0.19 -7.43 -18.36
C TYR A 54 -0.08 -8.92 -18.62
N VAL A 55 -0.53 -9.71 -17.66
CA VAL A 55 -0.50 -11.17 -17.72
C VAL A 55 -1.84 -11.73 -17.25
N ASP A 56 -2.11 -12.99 -17.61
CA ASP A 56 -3.14 -13.76 -16.94
C ASP A 56 -2.66 -14.20 -15.56
N PRO A 57 -3.35 -13.79 -14.45
CA PRO A 57 -2.92 -14.07 -13.08
C PRO A 57 -2.80 -15.57 -12.77
N SER A 58 -3.71 -16.38 -13.30
CA SER A 58 -3.69 -17.83 -13.09
C SER A 58 -2.50 -18.46 -13.77
N SER A 59 -2.24 -18.08 -15.00
CA SER A 59 -1.12 -18.61 -15.80
C SER A 59 0.23 -18.29 -15.20
N VAL A 60 0.46 -17.05 -14.71
CA VAL A 60 1.73 -16.68 -14.07
C VAL A 60 1.90 -17.41 -12.74
N THR A 61 0.83 -17.54 -11.94
CA THR A 61 0.86 -18.28 -10.67
C THR A 61 1.22 -19.76 -10.93
N GLN A 62 0.60 -20.40 -11.93
CA GLN A 62 0.93 -21.77 -12.31
C GLN A 62 2.33 -21.91 -12.89
N ALA A 63 2.85 -20.89 -13.57
CA ALA A 63 4.23 -20.88 -14.04
C ALA A 63 5.23 -20.92 -12.88
N PHE A 64 5.04 -20.06 -11.85
CA PHE A 64 5.84 -20.09 -10.63
C PHE A 64 5.70 -21.42 -9.89
N ALA A 65 4.49 -21.96 -9.76
CA ALA A 65 4.27 -23.25 -9.11
C ALA A 65 4.99 -24.40 -9.85
N ARG A 66 4.95 -24.43 -11.18
CA ARG A 66 5.71 -25.41 -11.98
C ARG A 66 7.21 -25.26 -11.79
N GLY A 67 7.70 -24.01 -11.77
CA GLY A 67 9.12 -23.73 -11.50
C GLY A 67 9.55 -24.21 -10.12
N ALA A 68 8.77 -23.94 -9.10
CA ALA A 68 9.00 -24.40 -7.73
C ALA A 68 9.03 -25.94 -7.64
N ARG A 69 8.03 -26.63 -8.19
CA ARG A 69 8.00 -28.12 -8.22
C ARG A 69 9.21 -28.71 -8.93
N LYS A 70 9.64 -28.09 -10.07
CA LYS A 70 10.84 -28.53 -10.82
C LYS A 70 12.11 -28.43 -9.95
N ASN A 71 12.14 -27.50 -9.00
CA ASN A 71 13.23 -27.34 -8.06
C ASN A 71 13.02 -28.08 -6.71
N GLY A 72 12.11 -29.05 -6.67
CA GLY A 72 11.90 -29.94 -5.54
C GLY A 72 10.92 -29.44 -4.46
N VAL A 73 10.27 -28.29 -4.67
CA VAL A 73 9.26 -27.78 -3.72
C VAL A 73 8.00 -28.66 -3.79
N ARG A 74 7.51 -29.06 -2.64
CA ARG A 74 6.25 -29.79 -2.52
C ARG A 74 5.11 -28.79 -2.30
N ILE A 75 4.11 -28.81 -3.16
CA ILE A 75 2.92 -27.97 -3.09
C ILE A 75 1.72 -28.88 -2.80
N HIS A 76 1.09 -28.64 -1.67
CA HIS A 76 -0.09 -29.35 -1.21
C HIS A 76 -1.31 -28.43 -1.36
N GLU A 77 -2.12 -28.70 -2.37
CA GLU A 77 -3.37 -27.99 -2.63
C GLU A 77 -4.51 -28.63 -1.81
N GLY A 78 -5.52 -27.86 -1.43
CA GLY A 78 -6.65 -28.33 -0.64
C GLY A 78 -6.30 -28.70 0.81
N VAL A 79 -5.19 -28.20 1.33
CA VAL A 79 -4.77 -28.39 2.72
C VAL A 79 -4.94 -27.07 3.49
N LYS A 80 -5.87 -27.05 4.43
CA LYS A 80 -6.17 -25.87 5.24
C LYS A 80 -5.40 -25.88 6.55
N VAL A 81 -4.67 -24.79 6.84
CA VAL A 81 -4.06 -24.58 8.15
C VAL A 81 -5.12 -24.11 9.14
N LEU A 82 -5.37 -24.91 10.15
CA LEU A 82 -6.39 -24.69 11.16
C LEU A 82 -5.85 -23.96 12.39
N ASP A 83 -4.60 -24.28 12.79
CA ASP A 83 -3.97 -23.74 13.98
C ASP A 83 -2.43 -23.85 13.90
N MET A 84 -1.72 -23.23 14.87
CA MET A 84 -0.28 -23.32 15.03
C MET A 84 0.07 -23.65 16.48
N ILE A 85 0.97 -24.60 16.68
CA ILE A 85 1.47 -24.95 18.00
C ILE A 85 2.74 -24.11 18.24
N VAL A 86 2.62 -23.12 19.13
CA VAL A 86 3.72 -22.25 19.52
C VAL A 86 4.23 -22.65 20.89
N LYS A 87 5.55 -22.82 21.00
CA LYS A 87 6.23 -23.09 22.23
C LYS A 87 7.56 -22.32 22.28
N ASP A 88 7.88 -21.75 23.41
CA ASP A 88 9.11 -20.98 23.61
C ASP A 88 9.35 -19.92 22.50
N GLN A 89 8.29 -19.18 22.16
CA GLN A 89 8.24 -18.17 21.08
C GLN A 89 8.59 -18.70 19.67
N ARG A 90 8.38 -20.00 19.43
CA ARG A 90 8.59 -20.63 18.11
C ARG A 90 7.40 -21.46 17.70
N VAL A 91 7.02 -21.43 16.43
CA VAL A 91 6.08 -22.39 15.85
C VAL A 91 6.78 -23.73 15.71
N GLU A 92 6.31 -24.76 16.42
CA GLU A 92 6.82 -26.13 16.28
C GLU A 92 6.09 -26.90 15.19
N GLU A 93 4.77 -26.73 15.12
CA GLU A 93 3.93 -27.47 14.17
C GLU A 93 2.79 -26.60 13.65
N LEU A 94 2.42 -26.81 12.40
CA LEU A 94 1.15 -26.39 11.82
C LEU A 94 0.13 -27.51 11.98
N VAL A 95 -1.06 -27.19 12.45
CA VAL A 95 -2.21 -28.10 12.50
C VAL A 95 -3.05 -27.86 11.25
N THR A 96 -3.20 -28.88 10.42
CA THR A 96 -4.00 -28.82 9.21
C THR A 96 -5.20 -29.78 9.29
N ASP A 97 -6.14 -29.64 8.38
CA ASP A 97 -7.27 -30.58 8.23
C ASP A 97 -6.84 -31.97 7.74
N GLN A 98 -5.59 -32.15 7.31
CA GLN A 98 -5.02 -33.42 6.85
C GLN A 98 -3.86 -33.94 7.72
N GLY A 99 -3.61 -33.32 8.87
CA GLY A 99 -2.57 -33.73 9.80
C GLY A 99 -1.69 -32.58 10.27
N ARG A 100 -0.55 -32.92 10.89
CA ARG A 100 0.40 -31.96 11.45
C ARG A 100 1.66 -31.87 10.60
N VAL A 101 2.18 -30.67 10.48
CA VAL A 101 3.40 -30.39 9.72
C VAL A 101 4.41 -29.70 10.65
N LYS A 102 5.55 -30.34 10.88
CA LYS A 102 6.70 -29.73 11.58
C LYS A 102 7.44 -28.80 10.60
N CYS A 103 7.88 -27.68 11.11
CA CYS A 103 8.59 -26.70 10.31
C CYS A 103 9.67 -25.97 11.12
N GLU A 104 10.75 -25.59 10.47
CA GLU A 104 11.78 -24.74 11.05
C GLU A 104 11.42 -23.25 10.93
N VAL A 105 10.79 -22.88 9.81
CA VAL A 105 10.33 -21.53 9.49
C VAL A 105 8.92 -21.59 8.93
N VAL A 106 8.07 -20.68 9.35
CA VAL A 106 6.75 -20.45 8.77
C VAL A 106 6.74 -19.13 8.02
N VAL A 107 6.35 -19.16 6.75
CA VAL A 107 6.12 -17.95 5.96
C VAL A 107 4.61 -17.77 5.77
N ASN A 108 4.07 -16.70 6.32
CA ASN A 108 2.67 -16.34 6.14
C ASN A 108 2.51 -15.50 4.87
N ALA A 109 2.05 -16.14 3.80
CA ALA A 109 1.72 -15.52 2.52
C ALA A 109 0.23 -15.74 2.16
N ALA A 110 -0.65 -15.76 3.18
CA ALA A 110 -2.05 -16.16 3.06
C ALA A 110 -2.99 -15.06 2.52
N GLY A 111 -2.45 -14.00 1.90
CA GLY A 111 -3.26 -12.95 1.30
C GLY A 111 -4.20 -12.29 2.32
N PHE A 112 -5.47 -12.17 2.01
CA PHE A 112 -6.44 -11.53 2.88
C PHE A 112 -6.79 -12.34 4.15
N TRP A 113 -6.42 -13.63 4.25
CA TRP A 113 -6.49 -14.43 5.49
C TRP A 113 -5.27 -14.25 6.40
N SER A 114 -4.24 -13.53 5.97
CA SER A 114 -2.95 -13.46 6.68
C SER A 114 -3.07 -12.98 8.11
N ARG A 115 -3.95 -12.00 8.39
CA ARG A 115 -4.18 -11.48 9.74
C ARG A 115 -4.72 -12.55 10.68
N GLU A 116 -5.73 -13.30 10.25
CA GLU A 116 -6.35 -14.32 11.07
C GLU A 116 -5.43 -15.51 11.30
N LEU A 117 -4.66 -15.86 10.27
CA LEU A 117 -3.66 -16.92 10.38
C LEU A 117 -2.52 -16.51 11.33
N ALA A 118 -2.03 -15.31 11.26
CA ALA A 118 -1.00 -14.78 12.14
C ALA A 118 -1.44 -14.77 13.61
N LEU A 119 -2.68 -14.38 13.88
CA LEU A 119 -3.25 -14.38 15.24
C LEU A 119 -3.24 -15.76 15.90
N LYS A 120 -3.27 -16.86 15.15
CA LYS A 120 -3.14 -18.23 15.69
C LYS A 120 -1.75 -18.48 16.29
N ALA A 121 -0.73 -17.79 15.79
CA ALA A 121 0.61 -17.80 16.37
C ALA A 121 0.85 -16.65 17.38
N GLY A 122 -0.15 -15.82 17.66
CA GLY A 122 -0.01 -14.63 18.51
C GLY A 122 0.65 -13.44 17.81
N VAL A 123 0.87 -13.52 16.50
CA VAL A 123 1.49 -12.46 15.69
C VAL A 123 0.44 -11.44 15.24
N LYS A 124 0.78 -10.16 15.33
CA LYS A 124 -0.10 -9.06 14.96
C LYS A 124 0.28 -8.51 13.59
N THR A 125 -0.61 -8.71 12.61
CA THR A 125 -0.43 -8.24 11.24
C THR A 125 -1.54 -7.25 10.87
N PRO A 126 -1.26 -5.94 10.77
CA PRO A 126 -2.29 -4.92 10.57
C PRO A 126 -2.72 -4.82 9.11
N THR A 127 -3.46 -5.83 8.65
CA THR A 127 -4.10 -5.88 7.35
C THR A 127 -5.62 -6.00 7.48
N VAL A 128 -6.34 -5.48 6.49
CA VAL A 128 -7.78 -5.64 6.33
C VAL A 128 -8.04 -6.15 4.92
N ALA A 129 -9.02 -7.04 4.78
CA ALA A 129 -9.56 -7.38 3.47
C ALA A 129 -10.52 -6.27 3.03
N LEU A 130 -10.25 -5.65 1.90
CA LEU A 130 -11.09 -4.62 1.31
C LEU A 130 -11.72 -5.14 0.02
N GLU A 131 -12.96 -4.74 -0.25
CA GLU A 131 -13.61 -5.02 -1.52
C GLU A 131 -12.96 -4.20 -2.63
N HIS A 132 -12.66 -4.85 -3.74
CA HIS A 132 -12.16 -4.21 -4.95
C HIS A 132 -12.89 -4.74 -6.17
N GLN A 133 -13.34 -3.83 -7.03
CA GLN A 133 -14.17 -4.19 -8.18
C GLN A 133 -13.53 -3.79 -9.50
N TYR A 134 -13.77 -4.61 -10.51
CA TYR A 134 -13.55 -4.25 -11.90
C TYR A 134 -14.62 -4.86 -12.81
N LEU A 135 -14.98 -4.11 -13.84
CA LEU A 135 -15.95 -4.48 -14.85
C LEU A 135 -15.22 -5.06 -16.06
N VAL A 136 -15.83 -6.06 -16.71
CA VAL A 136 -15.41 -6.56 -18.01
C VAL A 136 -16.50 -6.26 -19.01
N THR A 137 -16.16 -5.60 -20.12
CA THR A 137 -17.12 -5.25 -21.17
C THR A 137 -17.50 -6.47 -22.02
N GLU A 138 -18.64 -6.38 -22.68
CA GLU A 138 -18.91 -7.19 -23.86
C GLU A 138 -17.91 -6.88 -24.98
N THR A 139 -18.02 -7.59 -26.11
CA THR A 139 -17.14 -7.40 -27.27
C THR A 139 -17.22 -5.96 -27.79
N ILE A 140 -16.06 -5.34 -27.91
CA ILE A 140 -15.89 -4.04 -28.56
C ILE A 140 -15.47 -4.31 -30.02
N PRO A 141 -16.30 -3.91 -31.01
CA PRO A 141 -15.91 -4.05 -32.41
C PRO A 141 -14.61 -3.33 -32.73
N ASP A 142 -13.77 -3.97 -33.53
CA ASP A 142 -12.51 -3.40 -34.06
C ASP A 142 -11.53 -2.88 -32.98
N ILE A 143 -11.61 -3.43 -31.77
CA ILE A 143 -10.65 -3.08 -30.71
C ILE A 143 -9.21 -3.47 -31.14
N PRO A 144 -8.24 -2.56 -31.03
CA PRO A 144 -6.86 -2.85 -31.41
C PRO A 144 -6.26 -4.00 -30.57
N PRO A 145 -5.60 -4.98 -31.20
CA PRO A 145 -5.19 -6.23 -30.54
C PRO A 145 -4.04 -6.06 -29.53
N ASN A 146 -3.28 -5.00 -29.54
CA ASN A 146 -2.06 -4.86 -28.73
C ASN A 146 -2.03 -3.52 -27.96
N MET A 147 -3.16 -3.08 -27.48
CA MET A 147 -3.18 -1.89 -26.61
C MET A 147 -2.44 -2.17 -25.30
N PRO A 148 -1.67 -1.20 -24.78
CA PRO A 148 -1.11 -1.33 -23.44
C PRO A 148 -2.21 -1.31 -22.38
N ALA A 149 -1.90 -1.74 -21.16
CA ALA A 149 -2.70 -1.34 -20.01
C ALA A 149 -2.58 0.17 -19.81
N MET A 150 -3.67 0.81 -19.37
CA MET A 150 -3.70 2.25 -19.13
C MET A 150 -4.32 2.54 -17.76
N ARG A 151 -3.89 3.61 -17.12
CA ARG A 151 -4.55 4.17 -15.94
C ARG A 151 -4.72 5.67 -16.09
N ASP A 152 -5.84 6.17 -15.59
CA ASP A 152 -6.10 7.59 -15.43
C ASP A 152 -6.35 7.89 -13.95
N PRO A 153 -5.29 8.27 -13.21
CA PRO A 153 -5.40 8.51 -11.78
C PRO A 153 -6.30 9.71 -11.42
N ASP A 154 -6.42 10.70 -12.29
CA ASP A 154 -7.30 11.86 -12.04
C ASP A 154 -8.79 11.47 -12.14
N LEU A 155 -9.12 10.40 -12.87
CA LEU A 155 -10.43 9.79 -12.93
C LEU A 155 -10.59 8.54 -12.06
N LEU A 156 -9.56 8.19 -11.29
CA LEU A 156 -9.50 7.03 -10.38
C LEU A 156 -9.70 5.68 -11.07
N ILE A 157 -9.38 5.54 -12.35
CA ILE A 157 -9.66 4.35 -13.18
C ILE A 157 -8.40 3.77 -13.81
N TYR A 158 -8.48 2.48 -14.10
CA TYR A 158 -7.49 1.77 -14.93
C TYR A 158 -8.18 0.86 -15.94
N TYR A 159 -7.43 0.50 -16.99
CA TYR A 159 -7.87 -0.39 -18.06
C TYR A 159 -6.83 -1.46 -18.32
N LYS A 160 -7.33 -2.66 -18.59
CA LYS A 160 -6.54 -3.78 -19.10
C LYS A 160 -7.23 -4.37 -20.33
N PRO A 161 -6.53 -4.57 -21.47
CA PRO A 161 -7.10 -5.29 -22.59
C PRO A 161 -7.52 -6.72 -22.19
N GLU A 162 -8.68 -7.13 -22.67
CA GLU A 162 -9.23 -8.48 -22.57
C GLU A 162 -9.52 -9.02 -23.96
N VAL A 163 -9.84 -10.32 -24.06
CA VAL A 163 -10.18 -10.92 -25.35
C VAL A 163 -11.45 -10.26 -25.90
N HIS A 164 -11.28 -9.50 -26.98
CA HIS A 164 -12.35 -8.73 -27.65
C HIS A 164 -13.01 -7.62 -26.82
N GLY A 165 -12.43 -7.20 -25.70
CA GLY A 165 -12.99 -6.17 -24.82
C GLY A 165 -11.92 -5.54 -23.92
N ILE A 166 -12.36 -4.90 -22.87
CA ILE A 166 -11.51 -4.30 -21.86
C ILE A 166 -12.02 -4.62 -20.45
N ALA A 167 -11.10 -4.82 -19.52
CA ALA A 167 -11.40 -4.74 -18.11
C ALA A 167 -11.18 -3.31 -17.64
N ILE A 168 -12.10 -2.80 -16.84
CA ILE A 168 -12.12 -1.43 -16.28
C ILE A 168 -12.24 -1.55 -14.78
N GLY A 169 -11.28 -1.05 -14.04
CA GLY A 169 -11.34 -0.99 -12.59
C GLY A 169 -10.97 0.40 -12.08
N GLY A 170 -10.93 0.54 -10.77
CA GLY A 170 -10.57 1.82 -10.17
C GLY A 170 -10.40 1.74 -8.66
N TRP A 171 -10.08 2.88 -8.06
CA TRP A 171 -9.82 3.03 -6.63
C TRP A 171 -10.80 4.05 -6.04
N GLU A 172 -11.98 3.57 -5.66
CA GLU A 172 -12.98 4.41 -5.02
C GLU A 172 -12.54 4.84 -3.61
N PRO A 173 -12.80 6.09 -3.19
CA PRO A 173 -12.32 6.61 -1.91
C PRO A 173 -12.92 5.93 -0.67
N ASP A 174 -14.09 5.32 -0.81
CA ASP A 174 -14.94 4.79 0.26
C ASP A 174 -15.20 3.28 0.13
N THR A 175 -14.18 2.51 -0.13
CA THR A 175 -14.29 1.04 -0.21
C THR A 175 -14.84 0.44 1.09
N ILE A 176 -15.32 -0.80 1.00
CA ILE A 176 -15.92 -1.54 2.11
C ILE A 176 -14.95 -2.60 2.62
N SER A 177 -14.83 -2.71 3.94
CA SER A 177 -14.08 -3.81 4.55
C SER A 177 -14.87 -5.10 4.52
N PHE A 178 -14.19 -6.20 4.17
CA PHE A 178 -14.73 -7.55 4.20
C PHE A 178 -14.21 -8.30 5.41
N GLY A 179 -15.09 -9.02 6.08
CA GLY A 179 -14.71 -9.90 7.19
C GLY A 179 -14.32 -9.20 8.48
N GLU A 180 -14.93 -8.05 8.84
CA GLU A 180 -14.66 -7.34 10.10
C GLU A 180 -14.86 -8.18 11.37
N LYS A 181 -15.71 -9.19 11.30
CA LYS A 181 -15.97 -10.15 12.38
C LYS A 181 -15.20 -11.46 12.19
N GLY A 182 -14.29 -11.52 11.26
CA GLY A 182 -13.58 -12.68 10.77
C GLY A 182 -14.05 -13.07 9.35
N ILE A 183 -13.11 -13.52 8.53
CA ILE A 183 -13.42 -14.02 7.19
C ILE A 183 -14.08 -15.40 7.33
N PRO A 184 -15.24 -15.64 6.66
CA PRO A 184 -15.90 -16.92 6.74
C PRO A 184 -14.96 -18.08 6.39
N GLY A 185 -14.95 -19.12 7.22
CA GLY A 185 -13.99 -20.21 7.09
C GLY A 185 -14.09 -21.01 5.79
N GLU A 186 -15.26 -21.00 5.17
CA GLU A 186 -15.56 -21.62 3.88
C GLU A 186 -15.33 -20.69 2.68
N PHE A 187 -15.02 -19.41 2.91
CA PHE A 187 -14.79 -18.45 1.83
C PHE A 187 -13.46 -18.73 1.14
N ALA A 188 -13.52 -19.50 0.06
CA ALA A 188 -12.36 -19.81 -0.78
C ALA A 188 -12.83 -19.99 -2.23
N GLN A 189 -12.06 -19.48 -3.18
CA GLN A 189 -12.38 -19.54 -4.61
C GLN A 189 -13.77 -18.97 -4.95
N GLN A 190 -14.14 -17.92 -4.24
CA GLN A 190 -15.44 -17.25 -4.38
C GLN A 190 -15.22 -15.76 -4.63
N LEU A 191 -16.19 -15.15 -5.30
CA LEU A 191 -16.30 -13.71 -5.44
C LEU A 191 -17.32 -13.17 -4.44
N LEU A 192 -17.19 -11.89 -4.14
CA LEU A 192 -18.20 -11.15 -3.40
C LEU A 192 -19.36 -10.77 -4.33
N PRO A 193 -20.54 -10.44 -3.79
CA PRO A 193 -21.64 -9.92 -4.61
C PRO A 193 -21.23 -8.68 -5.40
N GLU A 194 -21.70 -8.59 -6.61
CA GLU A 194 -21.55 -7.41 -7.45
C GLU A 194 -22.19 -6.20 -6.79
N ASN A 195 -21.54 -5.05 -6.85
CA ASN A 195 -22.05 -3.80 -6.30
C ASN A 195 -21.97 -2.68 -7.35
N PHE A 196 -22.96 -2.63 -8.22
CA PHE A 196 -23.06 -1.65 -9.31
C PHE A 196 -23.18 -0.22 -8.79
N ASP A 197 -23.88 0.00 -7.67
CA ASP A 197 -24.06 1.33 -7.09
C ASP A 197 -22.69 1.94 -6.69
N ARG A 198 -21.80 1.15 -6.11
CA ARG A 198 -20.43 1.59 -5.81
C ARG A 198 -19.56 1.76 -7.05
N PHE A 199 -19.81 0.97 -8.10
CA PHE A 199 -19.05 1.05 -9.33
C PHE A 199 -19.51 2.20 -10.25
N GLU A 200 -20.69 2.77 -10.02
CA GLU A 200 -21.31 3.77 -10.89
C GLU A 200 -20.36 4.93 -11.22
N GLN A 201 -19.74 5.54 -10.21
CA GLN A 201 -18.84 6.68 -10.45
C GLN A 201 -17.61 6.30 -11.28
N LEU A 202 -17.05 5.10 -11.07
CA LEU A 202 -15.95 4.59 -11.89
C LEU A 202 -16.40 4.33 -13.33
N GLY A 203 -17.64 3.84 -13.51
CA GLY A 203 -18.27 3.66 -14.82
C GLY A 203 -18.43 4.98 -15.56
N ILE A 204 -18.93 6.03 -14.90
CA ILE A 204 -19.06 7.39 -15.46
C ILE A 204 -17.69 7.93 -15.87
N ASN A 205 -16.69 7.78 -15.01
CA ASN A 205 -15.32 8.22 -15.27
C ASN A 205 -14.70 7.45 -16.46
N ALA A 206 -14.97 6.14 -16.53
CA ALA A 206 -14.54 5.31 -17.65
C ALA A 206 -15.18 5.72 -18.97
N ALA A 207 -16.47 5.96 -18.97
CA ALA A 207 -17.19 6.45 -20.15
C ALA A 207 -16.70 7.83 -20.64
N LYS A 208 -16.29 8.70 -19.71
CA LYS A 208 -15.65 9.98 -20.05
C LYS A 208 -14.31 9.76 -20.76
N ARG A 209 -13.44 8.90 -20.21
CA ARG A 209 -12.11 8.63 -20.79
C ARG A 209 -12.19 7.77 -22.06
N THR A 210 -13.12 6.83 -22.12
CA THR A 210 -13.26 5.85 -23.19
C THR A 210 -14.72 5.79 -23.65
N PRO A 211 -15.17 6.74 -24.49
CA PRO A 211 -16.59 6.91 -24.86
C PRO A 211 -17.29 5.67 -25.42
N ILE A 212 -16.53 4.75 -26.07
CA ILE A 212 -17.06 3.49 -26.60
C ILE A 212 -17.71 2.61 -25.52
N VAL A 213 -17.35 2.80 -24.26
CA VAL A 213 -17.94 2.07 -23.12
C VAL A 213 -19.44 2.32 -22.99
N ASN A 214 -19.95 3.49 -23.45
CA ASN A 214 -21.39 3.78 -23.48
C ASN A 214 -22.17 2.96 -24.53
N GLU A 215 -21.47 2.38 -25.51
CA GLU A 215 -22.07 1.69 -26.65
C GLU A 215 -22.06 0.18 -26.50
N VAL A 216 -21.36 -0.33 -25.46
CA VAL A 216 -21.19 -1.77 -25.23
C VAL A 216 -21.78 -2.21 -23.90
N GLY A 217 -22.21 -3.46 -23.83
CA GLY A 217 -22.75 -4.05 -22.60
C GLY A 217 -21.64 -4.42 -21.58
N VAL A 218 -22.11 -4.69 -20.37
CA VAL A 218 -21.29 -5.25 -19.28
C VAL A 218 -21.40 -6.78 -19.32
N ARG A 219 -20.30 -7.46 -19.53
CA ARG A 219 -20.26 -8.92 -19.46
C ARG A 219 -20.27 -9.40 -18.01
N GLN A 220 -19.51 -8.73 -17.14
CA GLN A 220 -19.42 -9.08 -15.73
C GLN A 220 -18.85 -7.93 -14.91
N LEU A 221 -19.35 -7.75 -13.70
CA LEU A 221 -18.72 -6.96 -12.64
C LEU A 221 -18.10 -7.95 -11.64
N ILE A 222 -16.81 -7.90 -11.45
CA ILE A 222 -16.09 -8.79 -10.55
C ILE A 222 -15.79 -8.02 -9.27
N ASN A 223 -16.19 -8.56 -8.12
CA ASN A 223 -15.90 -8.03 -6.79
C ASN A 223 -15.14 -9.07 -5.97
N GLY A 224 -14.00 -8.72 -5.45
CA GLY A 224 -13.18 -9.64 -4.65
C GLY A 224 -12.46 -8.94 -3.52
N PRO A 225 -12.14 -9.67 -2.42
CA PRO A 225 -11.38 -9.11 -1.33
C PRO A 225 -9.89 -9.04 -1.67
N ILE A 226 -9.26 -7.90 -1.40
CA ILE A 226 -7.82 -7.72 -1.51
C ILE A 226 -7.21 -7.40 -0.14
N PRO A 227 -6.00 -7.89 0.18
CA PRO A 227 -5.31 -7.56 1.41
C PRO A 227 -4.76 -6.14 1.34
N TRP A 228 -5.06 -5.33 2.35
CA TRP A 228 -4.56 -3.96 2.44
C TRP A 228 -3.98 -3.67 3.81
N SER A 229 -2.82 -3.03 3.87
CA SER A 229 -2.20 -2.57 5.11
C SER A 229 -2.63 -1.15 5.49
N ALA A 230 -2.37 -0.75 6.70
CA ALA A 230 -2.72 0.58 7.19
C ALA A 230 -1.97 1.74 6.50
N ASP A 231 -0.87 1.44 5.80
CA ASP A 231 0.00 2.41 5.14
C ASP A 231 0.25 2.07 3.66
N GLU A 232 -0.59 1.19 3.08
CA GLU A 232 -0.48 0.69 1.69
C GLU A 232 0.76 -0.19 1.44
N GLY A 233 1.80 -0.06 2.25
CA GLY A 233 3.05 -0.80 2.10
C GLY A 233 2.90 -2.30 2.37
N PHE A 234 3.67 -3.14 1.68
CA PHE A 234 3.76 -4.56 1.97
C PHE A 234 4.19 -4.78 3.42
N ILE A 235 3.84 -5.93 4.00
CA ILE A 235 4.29 -6.33 5.33
C ILE A 235 5.18 -7.55 5.19
N LEU A 236 6.49 -7.33 5.30
CA LEU A 236 7.53 -8.34 5.15
C LEU A 236 8.35 -8.43 6.44
N GLY A 237 9.01 -9.57 6.65
CA GLY A 237 10.00 -9.72 7.71
C GLY A 237 9.59 -10.60 8.88
N TRP A 238 10.54 -10.84 9.77
CA TRP A 238 10.39 -11.64 10.96
C TRP A 238 9.45 -10.98 11.96
N ALA A 239 8.46 -11.74 12.43
CA ALA A 239 7.54 -11.26 13.45
C ALA A 239 8.26 -11.03 14.78
N PRO A 240 8.02 -9.89 15.45
CA PRO A 240 8.69 -9.64 16.74
C PRO A 240 8.18 -10.52 17.90
N GLU A 241 7.02 -11.16 17.74
CA GLU A 241 6.39 -12.00 18.75
C GLU A 241 6.82 -13.47 18.67
N VAL A 242 7.28 -13.94 17.49
CA VAL A 242 7.58 -15.36 17.24
C VAL A 242 8.81 -15.48 16.33
N ASP A 243 9.89 -16.07 16.83
CA ASP A 243 11.22 -16.05 16.22
C ASP A 243 11.32 -16.67 14.82
N ASN A 244 10.50 -17.66 14.51
CA ASN A 244 10.53 -18.38 13.23
C ASN A 244 9.29 -18.15 12.36
N PHE A 245 8.57 -17.06 12.63
CA PHE A 245 7.42 -16.66 11.84
C PHE A 245 7.78 -15.46 10.96
N PHE A 246 7.73 -15.65 9.66
CA PHE A 246 7.99 -14.62 8.66
C PHE A 246 6.70 -14.16 8.00
N SER A 247 6.46 -12.86 7.96
CA SER A 247 5.32 -12.25 7.27
C SER A 247 5.67 -11.88 5.84
N ALA A 248 4.80 -12.23 4.89
CA ALA A 248 4.85 -11.82 3.48
C ALA A 248 3.41 -11.52 3.02
N THR A 249 2.85 -10.41 3.49
CA THR A 249 1.42 -10.09 3.34
C THR A 249 1.16 -8.61 3.09
N GLY A 250 -0.11 -8.23 2.95
CA GLY A 250 -0.47 -6.85 2.58
C GLY A 250 -0.04 -6.47 1.17
N ILE A 251 0.19 -7.47 0.31
CA ILE A 251 0.69 -7.27 -1.05
C ILE A 251 -0.51 -7.06 -1.98
N SER A 252 -0.99 -5.85 -2.03
CA SER A 252 -2.16 -5.45 -2.83
C SER A 252 -1.93 -5.58 -4.35
N ILE A 253 -0.69 -5.38 -4.80
CA ILE A 253 -0.25 -5.54 -6.20
C ILE A 253 0.53 -6.84 -6.40
N GLY A 254 -0.02 -7.97 -5.93
CA GLY A 254 0.65 -9.25 -5.82
C GLY A 254 1.29 -9.75 -7.11
N ILE A 255 0.63 -9.59 -8.27
CA ILE A 255 1.18 -10.03 -9.57
C ILE A 255 2.46 -9.25 -9.90
N ALA A 256 2.43 -7.93 -9.83
CA ALA A 256 3.59 -7.08 -10.11
C ALA A 256 4.72 -7.29 -9.07
N GLY A 257 4.36 -7.46 -7.79
CA GLY A 257 5.31 -7.61 -6.70
C GLY A 257 5.90 -9.02 -6.52
N ALA A 258 5.24 -10.06 -7.01
CA ALA A 258 5.54 -11.45 -6.65
C ALA A 258 7.00 -11.88 -6.88
N GLY A 259 7.58 -11.50 -8.02
CA GLY A 259 8.98 -11.86 -8.36
C GLY A 259 9.97 -11.23 -7.38
N GLY A 260 9.90 -9.92 -7.20
CA GLY A 260 10.79 -9.17 -6.30
C GLY A 260 10.61 -9.58 -4.84
N VAL A 261 9.35 -9.67 -4.37
CA VAL A 261 9.06 -10.10 -2.99
C VAL A 261 9.57 -11.52 -2.76
N GLY A 262 9.33 -12.45 -3.69
CA GLY A 262 9.81 -13.83 -3.56
C GLY A 262 11.33 -13.92 -3.42
N GLN A 263 12.07 -13.16 -4.23
CA GLN A 263 13.52 -13.07 -4.13
C GLN A 263 13.96 -12.51 -2.78
N MET A 264 13.47 -11.34 -2.40
CA MET A 264 13.87 -10.66 -1.15
C MET A 264 13.53 -11.49 0.10
N VAL A 265 12.35 -12.14 0.12
CA VAL A 265 11.96 -13.02 1.24
C VAL A 265 12.89 -14.23 1.34
N SER A 266 13.26 -14.84 0.21
CA SER A 266 14.18 -15.98 0.21
C SER A 266 15.59 -15.59 0.67
N GLU A 267 16.13 -14.47 0.20
CA GLU A 267 17.42 -13.93 0.66
C GLU A 267 17.37 -13.64 2.17
N TRP A 268 16.34 -12.96 2.64
CA TRP A 268 16.22 -12.60 4.05
C TRP A 268 16.13 -13.81 4.99
N ILE A 269 15.45 -14.88 4.54
CA ILE A 269 15.33 -16.11 5.34
C ILE A 269 16.63 -16.92 5.32
N ILE A 270 17.32 -17.01 4.19
CA ILE A 270 18.46 -17.89 4.00
C ILE A 270 19.77 -17.22 4.44
N GLU A 271 19.94 -15.94 4.11
CA GLU A 271 21.19 -15.20 4.33
C GLU A 271 21.11 -14.28 5.56
N GLY A 272 19.89 -14.11 6.14
CA GLY A 272 19.66 -13.27 7.32
C GLY A 272 19.27 -11.83 7.01
N GLU A 273 19.55 -11.35 5.80
CA GLU A 273 19.20 -10.00 5.35
C GLU A 273 18.91 -9.97 3.83
N PRO A 274 18.03 -9.07 3.37
CA PRO A 274 17.79 -8.89 1.94
C PRO A 274 18.89 -8.06 1.30
N SER A 275 19.11 -8.24 -0.02
CA SER A 275 20.12 -7.50 -0.79
C SER A 275 19.80 -6.01 -1.02
N ILE A 276 18.58 -5.59 -0.73
CA ILE A 276 18.14 -4.18 -0.77
C ILE A 276 17.49 -3.78 0.55
N ASP A 277 17.49 -2.50 0.85
CA ASP A 277 16.83 -1.98 2.05
C ASP A 277 15.31 -2.12 1.97
N LEU A 278 14.73 -2.97 2.81
CA LEU A 278 13.30 -3.21 2.94
C LEU A 278 12.69 -2.60 4.20
N TRP A 279 13.39 -1.70 4.87
CA TRP A 279 12.87 -1.03 6.07
C TRP A 279 11.45 -0.49 5.93
N PRO A 280 11.05 0.14 4.80
CA PRO A 280 9.69 0.63 4.62
C PRO A 280 8.62 -0.47 4.63
N PHE A 281 9.00 -1.72 4.40
CA PHE A 281 8.10 -2.87 4.36
C PHE A 281 8.22 -3.80 5.57
N ASP A 282 9.18 -3.57 6.47
CA ASP A 282 9.40 -4.40 7.64
C ASP A 282 8.18 -4.38 8.58
N ILE A 283 7.71 -5.57 9.02
CA ILE A 283 6.59 -5.71 9.95
C ILE A 283 6.82 -4.91 11.25
N ARG A 284 8.09 -4.74 11.66
CA ARG A 284 8.49 -4.02 12.88
C ARG A 284 8.21 -2.52 12.85
N ARG A 285 7.83 -1.96 11.68
CA ARG A 285 7.35 -0.57 11.59
C ARG A 285 6.01 -0.37 12.27
N PHE A 286 5.27 -1.45 12.48
CA PHE A 286 4.00 -1.43 13.18
C PHE A 286 4.17 -1.76 14.67
N ASN A 287 3.32 -1.18 15.48
CA ASN A 287 3.23 -1.48 16.90
C ASN A 287 1.75 -1.74 17.30
N ASN A 288 1.52 -2.02 18.57
CA ASN A 288 0.24 -2.55 19.04
C ASN A 288 -0.99 -1.75 18.60
N HIS A 289 -0.93 -0.42 18.63
CA HIS A 289 -2.09 0.42 18.30
C HIS A 289 -2.52 0.31 16.82
N HIS A 290 -1.61 -0.03 15.91
CA HIS A 290 -1.95 -0.24 14.50
C HIS A 290 -2.87 -1.43 14.28
N ASN A 291 -2.97 -2.34 15.25
CA ASN A 291 -3.83 -3.52 15.18
C ASN A 291 -5.21 -3.28 15.83
N GLU A 292 -5.41 -2.17 16.54
CA GLU A 292 -6.70 -1.81 17.10
C GLU A 292 -7.69 -1.50 15.97
N LYS A 293 -8.91 -2.04 16.07
CA LYS A 293 -9.92 -1.87 15.02
C LYS A 293 -10.24 -0.41 14.74
N SER A 294 -10.30 0.41 15.79
CA SER A 294 -10.56 1.85 15.69
C SER A 294 -9.46 2.62 14.91
N TYR A 295 -8.24 2.10 14.90
CA TYR A 295 -7.15 2.64 14.09
C TYR A 295 -7.14 2.02 12.70
N LEU A 296 -7.11 0.68 12.64
CA LEU A 296 -6.79 -0.08 11.46
C LEU A 296 -7.81 0.12 10.33
N TYR A 297 -9.10 -0.02 10.61
CA TYR A 297 -10.12 0.02 9.56
C TYR A 297 -10.25 1.39 8.89
N PRO A 298 -10.43 2.51 9.62
CA PRO A 298 -10.51 3.82 8.97
C PRO A 298 -9.22 4.19 8.22
N ARG A 299 -8.06 3.85 8.79
CA ARG A 299 -6.78 4.14 8.18
C ARG A 299 -6.56 3.33 6.90
N THR A 300 -6.96 2.07 6.88
CA THR A 300 -6.82 1.19 5.72
C THR A 300 -7.74 1.63 4.58
N ILE A 301 -8.98 2.03 4.89
CA ILE A 301 -9.91 2.58 3.90
C ILE A 301 -9.37 3.89 3.30
N GLU A 302 -8.86 4.80 4.14
CA GLU A 302 -8.26 6.05 3.66
C GLU A 302 -7.04 5.78 2.76
N SER A 303 -6.14 4.88 3.15
CA SER A 303 -4.94 4.58 2.36
C SER A 303 -5.30 3.96 1.01
N TYR A 304 -6.31 3.08 0.97
CA TYR A 304 -6.85 2.54 -0.28
C TYR A 304 -7.42 3.64 -1.18
N GLY A 305 -8.27 4.49 -0.63
CA GLY A 305 -8.92 5.56 -1.39
C GLY A 305 -7.94 6.59 -1.95
N LYS A 306 -6.77 6.74 -1.30
CA LYS A 306 -5.73 7.67 -1.75
C LYS A 306 -4.76 7.08 -2.79
N THR A 307 -4.85 5.81 -3.16
CA THR A 307 -3.90 5.13 -4.07
C THR A 307 -3.65 5.90 -5.38
N TYR A 308 -4.68 6.51 -5.96
CA TYR A 308 -4.56 7.30 -7.19
C TYR A 308 -4.52 8.82 -6.97
N PHE A 309 -4.56 9.26 -5.73
CA PHE A 309 -4.44 10.71 -5.45
C PHE A 309 -3.01 11.18 -5.68
N ILE A 310 -2.85 12.47 -5.88
CA ILE A 310 -1.53 13.08 -5.94
C ILE A 310 -0.97 13.10 -4.53
N HIS A 311 0.19 12.48 -4.33
CA HIS A 311 0.89 12.49 -3.04
C HIS A 311 1.81 13.71 -2.96
N PHE A 312 1.36 14.71 -2.23
CA PHE A 312 2.14 15.92 -2.00
C PHE A 312 3.21 15.73 -0.92
N PRO A 313 4.34 16.44 -1.00
CA PRO A 313 5.33 16.44 0.07
C PRO A 313 4.72 16.85 1.41
N GLY A 314 4.94 16.05 2.45
CA GLY A 314 4.42 16.33 3.80
C GLY A 314 2.95 15.96 4.00
N GLU A 315 2.28 15.41 3.00
CA GLU A 315 0.91 14.93 3.18
C GLU A 315 0.87 13.80 4.22
N GLU A 316 -0.12 13.86 5.09
CA GLU A 316 -0.36 12.87 6.13
C GLU A 316 -1.80 12.36 6.06
N HIS A 317 -2.06 11.21 6.69
CA HIS A 317 -3.41 10.67 6.79
C HIS A 317 -4.27 11.48 7.76
N GLU A 318 -5.56 11.58 7.46
CA GLU A 318 -6.54 12.31 8.25
C GLU A 318 -7.31 11.41 9.23
N SER A 319 -7.47 10.12 8.90
CA SER A 319 -8.14 9.15 9.76
C SER A 319 -7.27 8.71 10.95
N SER A 320 -7.89 8.10 11.93
CA SER A 320 -7.23 7.46 13.07
C SER A 320 -6.25 8.40 13.78
N ARG A 321 -6.68 9.65 13.99
CA ARG A 321 -5.95 10.70 14.71
C ARG A 321 -6.15 10.59 16.21
N ASN A 322 -5.33 11.32 16.95
CA ASN A 322 -5.41 11.45 18.42
C ASN A 322 -5.21 10.14 19.20
N ILE A 323 -4.49 9.16 18.64
CA ILE A 323 -4.22 7.88 19.30
C ILE A 323 -3.22 8.04 20.45
N ARG A 324 -2.17 8.84 20.20
CA ARG A 324 -1.13 9.15 21.19
C ARG A 324 -0.90 10.65 21.22
N GLN A 325 -0.99 11.22 22.40
CA GLN A 325 -0.79 12.64 22.62
C GLN A 325 0.29 12.88 23.68
N SER A 326 1.09 13.89 23.47
CA SER A 326 2.00 14.40 24.48
C SER A 326 1.21 15.05 25.64
N PRO A 327 1.71 15.04 26.89
CA PRO A 327 1.13 15.85 27.97
C PRO A 327 1.06 17.35 27.66
N LEU A 328 1.80 17.81 26.65
CA LEU A 328 1.82 19.19 26.21
C LEU A 328 0.85 19.47 25.05
N TYR A 329 0.11 18.46 24.57
CA TYR A 329 -0.70 18.56 23.36
C TYR A 329 -1.65 19.76 23.37
N ASP A 330 -2.49 19.87 24.38
CA ASP A 330 -3.49 20.98 24.49
C ASP A 330 -2.81 22.33 24.58
N LEU A 331 -1.77 22.44 25.40
CA LEU A 331 -1.00 23.68 25.54
C LEU A 331 -0.37 24.17 24.27
N LEU A 332 0.20 23.23 23.48
CA LEU A 332 0.81 23.54 22.18
C LEU A 332 -0.26 23.88 21.15
N LYS A 333 -1.41 23.21 21.19
CA LYS A 333 -2.56 23.52 20.34
C LYS A 333 -3.08 24.94 20.57
N GLU A 334 -3.21 25.36 21.84
CA GLU A 334 -3.58 26.74 22.22
C GLU A 334 -2.55 27.76 21.72
N LYS A 335 -1.29 27.36 21.62
CA LYS A 335 -0.20 28.18 21.04
C LYS A 335 -0.17 28.19 19.51
N GLY A 336 -1.11 27.52 18.85
CA GLY A 336 -1.23 27.51 17.41
C GLY A 336 -0.46 26.38 16.70
N ALA A 337 -0.16 25.28 17.39
CA ALA A 337 0.43 24.13 16.75
C ALA A 337 -0.52 23.52 15.70
N SER A 338 0.00 23.34 14.48
CA SER A 338 -0.58 22.47 13.45
C SER A 338 0.00 21.07 13.62
N TYR A 339 -0.89 20.08 13.77
CA TYR A 339 -0.48 18.72 14.11
C TYR A 339 -0.48 17.77 12.93
N GLY A 340 0.60 16.99 12.81
CA GLY A 340 0.68 15.76 12.04
C GLY A 340 0.72 14.52 12.91
N SER A 341 0.72 13.35 12.29
CA SER A 341 0.76 12.06 12.99
C SER A 341 1.95 11.22 12.55
N LYS A 342 2.81 10.81 13.49
CA LYS A 342 3.90 9.88 13.22
C LYS A 342 3.85 8.71 14.19
N ALA A 343 3.72 7.48 13.67
CA ALA A 343 3.57 6.25 14.46
C ALA A 343 2.47 6.37 15.55
N GLY A 344 1.35 7.00 15.20
CA GLY A 344 0.20 7.26 16.07
C GLY A 344 0.36 8.44 17.05
N TRP A 345 1.55 9.05 17.14
CA TRP A 345 1.77 10.25 17.93
C TRP A 345 1.36 11.51 17.18
N GLU A 346 0.55 12.35 17.84
CA GLU A 346 0.32 13.71 17.39
C GLU A 346 1.58 14.54 17.65
N ARG A 347 2.13 15.15 16.61
CA ARG A 347 3.36 15.96 16.68
C ARG A 347 3.13 17.29 16.00
N PRO A 348 3.56 18.42 16.61
CA PRO A 348 3.53 19.70 15.94
C PRO A 348 4.42 19.68 14.69
N ASN A 349 3.82 19.97 13.53
CA ASN A 349 4.56 20.18 12.30
C ASN A 349 5.12 21.61 12.24
N PHE A 350 4.31 22.59 12.63
CA PHE A 350 4.69 24.00 12.74
C PHE A 350 3.70 24.75 13.65
N PHE A 351 4.04 25.99 13.99
CA PHE A 351 3.16 26.86 14.76
C PHE A 351 2.66 28.03 13.89
N VAL A 352 1.34 28.21 13.84
CA VAL A 352 0.72 29.31 13.10
C VAL A 352 0.90 30.61 13.86
N SER A 353 1.38 31.66 13.21
CA SER A 353 1.45 32.98 13.83
C SER A 353 0.03 33.52 14.05
N LYS A 354 -0.16 34.44 15.05
CA LYS A 354 -1.47 35.02 15.41
C LYS A 354 -2.25 35.61 14.22
N ASN A 355 -1.56 35.95 13.14
CA ASN A 355 -2.12 36.59 11.96
C ASN A 355 -2.37 35.59 10.80
N ASN A 356 -1.98 34.33 10.92
CA ASN A 356 -2.08 33.35 9.84
C ASN A 356 -2.72 32.04 10.37
N ARG A 357 -4.03 31.90 10.19
CA ARG A 357 -4.79 30.67 10.48
C ARG A 357 -4.81 29.72 9.27
N ALA A 358 -3.71 29.62 8.57
CA ALA A 358 -3.66 28.78 7.38
C ALA A 358 -3.76 27.30 7.76
N THR A 359 -4.81 26.64 7.30
CA THR A 359 -4.82 25.18 7.12
C THR A 359 -3.65 24.85 6.19
N GLU A 360 -2.91 23.80 6.46
CA GLU A 360 -1.81 23.36 5.59
C GLU A 360 -2.32 23.17 4.16
N ALA A 361 -1.72 23.89 3.21
CA ALA A 361 -2.03 23.75 1.80
C ALA A 361 -0.99 22.82 1.15
N LEU A 362 -1.46 21.66 0.68
CA LEU A 362 -0.62 20.68 0.00
C LEU A 362 -0.20 21.21 -1.38
N THR A 363 1.08 21.20 -1.68
CA THR A 363 1.64 21.72 -2.93
C THR A 363 3.03 21.15 -3.22
N PHE A 364 3.42 21.11 -4.49
CA PHE A 364 4.81 20.87 -4.90
C PHE A 364 5.67 22.13 -4.88
N GLU A 365 5.06 23.31 -4.70
CA GLU A 365 5.72 24.60 -4.63
C GLU A 365 6.03 25.00 -3.18
N LYS A 366 6.29 26.28 -2.92
CA LYS A 366 6.50 26.82 -1.58
C LYS A 366 5.20 26.70 -0.77
N PRO A 367 5.17 25.90 0.31
CA PRO A 367 3.96 25.71 1.09
C PRO A 367 3.65 26.97 1.95
N ASN A 368 2.38 27.12 2.33
CA ASN A 368 1.90 28.27 3.10
C ASN A 368 2.45 28.34 4.53
N TRP A 369 2.99 27.25 5.06
CA TRP A 369 3.63 27.20 6.38
C TRP A 369 5.12 27.55 6.37
N PHE A 370 5.73 27.74 5.18
CA PHE A 370 7.18 27.94 5.03
C PHE A 370 7.72 29.11 5.87
N ASP A 371 7.01 30.23 5.87
CA ASP A 371 7.45 31.42 6.62
C ASP A 371 7.31 31.21 8.14
N CYS A 372 6.30 30.44 8.59
CA CYS A 372 6.15 30.04 10.00
C CYS A 372 7.34 29.21 10.47
N VAL A 373 7.71 28.18 9.71
CA VAL A 373 8.91 27.36 9.98
C VAL A 373 10.19 28.20 9.93
N GLY A 374 10.27 29.16 9.01
CA GLY A 374 11.39 30.12 8.94
C GLY A 374 11.58 30.94 10.22
N GLU A 375 10.50 31.41 10.82
CA GLU A 375 10.54 32.13 12.11
C GLU A 375 10.93 31.21 13.28
N GLU A 376 10.47 29.97 13.29
CA GLU A 376 10.89 28.95 14.27
C GLU A 376 12.41 28.66 14.15
N HIS A 377 12.92 28.51 12.94
CA HIS A 377 14.36 28.37 12.67
C HIS A 377 15.18 29.51 13.22
N LYS A 378 14.77 30.75 13.00
CA LYS A 378 15.44 31.95 13.55
C LYS A 378 15.41 31.92 15.08
N ALA A 379 14.25 31.53 15.68
CA ALA A 379 14.13 31.44 17.13
C ALA A 379 15.13 30.44 17.73
N VAL A 380 15.31 29.29 17.12
CA VAL A 380 16.28 28.26 17.55
C VAL A 380 17.72 28.76 17.42
N ARG A 381 18.04 29.50 16.36
CA ARG A 381 19.41 29.97 16.07
C ARG A 381 19.83 31.20 16.88
N GLU A 382 18.91 32.12 17.12
CA GLU A 382 19.20 33.43 17.67
C GLU A 382 18.69 33.66 19.11
N ARG A 383 17.79 32.79 19.56
CA ARG A 383 17.12 32.89 20.88
C ARG A 383 17.15 31.52 21.56
N VAL A 384 16.02 31.12 22.14
CA VAL A 384 15.86 29.83 22.80
C VAL A 384 14.59 29.12 22.26
N ALA A 385 14.65 27.81 22.15
CA ALA A 385 13.51 26.99 21.79
C ALA A 385 13.27 25.89 22.81
N LEU A 386 12.02 25.53 22.99
CA LEU A 386 11.57 24.34 23.71
C LEU A 386 10.96 23.37 22.72
N ILE A 387 11.51 22.16 22.62
CA ILE A 387 11.06 21.14 21.67
C ILE A 387 10.47 19.97 22.44
N ASP A 388 9.22 19.63 22.16
CA ASP A 388 8.57 18.45 22.75
C ASP A 388 9.12 17.16 22.12
N GLN A 389 9.89 16.41 22.89
CA GLN A 389 10.51 15.15 22.52
C GLN A 389 9.73 13.92 23.05
N THR A 390 8.48 14.10 23.52
CA THR A 390 7.71 13.01 24.15
C THR A 390 7.53 11.80 23.23
N SER A 391 7.35 12.02 21.93
CA SER A 391 7.14 10.94 20.95
C SER A 391 8.39 10.14 20.61
N PHE A 392 9.57 10.59 20.98
CA PHE A 392 10.81 9.87 20.76
C PHE A 392 11.08 8.85 21.88
N SER A 393 11.69 7.72 21.56
CA SER A 393 12.16 6.74 22.54
C SER A 393 13.32 7.32 23.37
N LYS A 394 13.37 6.96 24.63
CA LYS A 394 14.45 7.34 25.56
C LYS A 394 15.18 6.07 25.97
N PHE A 395 16.46 6.02 25.67
CA PHE A 395 17.33 4.92 26.04
C PHE A 395 18.34 5.38 27.09
N ARG A 396 18.55 4.57 28.10
CA ARG A 396 19.62 4.76 29.07
C ARG A 396 20.62 3.62 28.93
N ILE A 397 21.83 3.95 28.56
CA ILE A 397 22.95 3.01 28.51
C ILE A 397 23.85 3.31 29.71
N SER A 398 24.17 2.30 30.51
CA SER A 398 24.98 2.45 31.71
C SER A 398 25.89 1.27 31.88
N GLY A 399 27.01 1.49 32.59
CA GLY A 399 28.04 0.49 32.84
C GLY A 399 29.46 0.94 32.41
N PRO A 400 30.53 0.25 32.82
CA PRO A 400 31.91 0.68 32.54
C PRO A 400 32.22 0.81 31.04
N GLY A 401 31.60 -0.02 30.18
CA GLY A 401 31.78 0.01 28.73
C GLY A 401 30.75 0.82 27.93
N ALA A 402 29.88 1.61 28.58
CA ALA A 402 28.79 2.31 27.91
C ALA A 402 29.29 3.31 26.84
N LEU A 403 30.36 4.04 27.15
CA LEU A 403 30.96 4.97 26.21
C LEU A 403 31.60 4.26 25.03
N ASP A 404 32.34 3.19 25.28
CA ASP A 404 33.07 2.42 24.25
C ASP A 404 32.06 1.77 23.28
N LEU A 405 30.92 1.26 23.81
CA LEU A 405 29.81 0.73 23.00
C LEU A 405 29.24 1.79 22.08
N LEU A 406 28.96 2.99 22.60
CA LEU A 406 28.42 4.08 21.81
C LEU A 406 29.41 4.55 20.73
N GLN A 407 30.70 4.67 21.09
CA GLN A 407 31.76 5.05 20.14
C GLN A 407 31.99 4.00 19.03
N TYR A 408 31.73 2.72 19.32
CA TYR A 408 31.84 1.65 18.33
C TYR A 408 30.70 1.67 17.30
N HIS A 409 29.49 2.09 17.72
CA HIS A 409 28.30 2.09 16.87
C HIS A 409 27.94 3.47 16.28
N ALA A 410 28.57 4.56 16.67
CA ALA A 410 28.39 5.91 16.17
C ALA A 410 29.41 6.27 15.11
#